data_cea9db9f271a054e2b7bbe2d14bb1584
#
_entry.id   cea9db9f271a054e2b7bbe2d14bb1584
#
_cell.length_a   1.000
_cell.length_b   1.000
_cell.length_c   1.000
_cell.angle_alpha   90.00
_cell.angle_beta   90.00
_cell.angle_gamma   90.00
#
_symmetry.space_group_name_H-M   'P 1'
#
loop_
_entity.id
_entity.type
_entity.pdbx_description
1 polymer ?
#
loop_
_entity_poly.entity_id
_entity_poly.type
_entity_poly.pdbx_seq_one_letter_code
_entity_poly.pdbx_strand_id
1 'polypeptide(L)'
;FQQSKRKAEENRNIGAGHGYYAMKTRHFTFQAGITAYRYEPYTLQNTLEYQGKYYVCGTGRQPILRNKMENDNYYLLTLAAIAKEIQQRGEKRECAVNLGAGLPLAGFGREKKAFREYLLRSSQPVSFKFEGISYQAAIQDVRLFPQGCSAIAVHPELIRGEPSVLLMDVGGWTVDLMRLDNGIPNASTCRSLELGMIRCIDEAKEQVRRETGLSVTDAQVERVLAGQSCSMDENARSVIQKQGRIYTEALLSAAMEAGFDLKAGSDAGRRSLRDPAGNPAPGRPAAVFYPFRR
;
A
#
# COMPACT_ATOMS: atom_id res chain seq x y z
N PHE A 1 -30.17 21.50 -37.00
CA PHE A 1 -29.37 20.28 -36.71
C PHE A 1 -28.23 20.66 -35.80
N GLN A 2 -28.49 20.80 -34.50
CA GLN A 2 -27.49 20.94 -33.47
C GLN A 2 -27.05 19.53 -33.05
N GLN A 3 -25.97 19.05 -33.63
CA GLN A 3 -25.27 17.92 -33.08
C GLN A 3 -24.60 18.38 -31.76
N SER A 4 -25.23 18.02 -30.66
CA SER A 4 -24.63 18.01 -29.33
C SER A 4 -23.32 17.20 -29.41
N LYS A 5 -22.19 17.88 -29.50
CA LYS A 5 -20.90 17.32 -29.18
C LYS A 5 -20.91 17.00 -27.70
N ARG A 6 -21.34 15.81 -27.30
CA ARG A 6 -20.97 15.21 -26.01
C ARG A 6 -19.44 15.13 -26.04
N LYS A 7 -18.80 16.09 -25.35
CA LYS A 7 -17.38 15.92 -24.98
C LYS A 7 -17.31 14.58 -24.28
N ALA A 8 -16.61 13.62 -24.89
CA ALA A 8 -16.24 12.41 -24.19
C ALA A 8 -15.51 12.86 -22.93
N GLU A 9 -16.11 12.65 -21.76
CA GLU A 9 -15.45 12.84 -20.48
C GLU A 9 -14.25 11.86 -20.49
N GLU A 10 -13.04 12.41 -20.54
CA GLU A 10 -11.85 11.58 -20.48
C GLU A 10 -11.83 10.87 -19.12
N ASN A 11 -12.14 9.58 -19.16
CA ASN A 11 -12.09 8.73 -17.97
C ASN A 11 -10.64 8.70 -17.45
N ARG A 12 -10.46 9.10 -16.20
CA ARG A 12 -9.14 9.12 -15.57
C ARG A 12 -8.86 7.80 -14.91
N ASN A 13 -7.75 7.18 -15.29
CA ASN A 13 -7.29 5.94 -14.64
C ASN A 13 -6.47 6.30 -13.40
N ILE A 14 -6.96 5.91 -12.22
CA ILE A 14 -6.29 6.11 -10.93
C ILE A 14 -6.08 4.75 -10.27
N GLY A 15 -4.81 4.43 -9.95
CA GLY A 15 -4.47 3.27 -9.15
C GLY A 15 -4.40 3.65 -7.67
N ALA A 16 -5.06 2.90 -6.81
CA ALA A 16 -5.01 3.05 -5.36
C ALA A 16 -4.80 1.69 -4.68
N GLY A 17 -3.65 1.51 -4.04
CA GLY A 17 -3.35 0.35 -3.21
C GLY A 17 -3.89 0.57 -1.80
N HIS A 18 -4.81 -0.29 -1.37
CA HIS A 18 -5.48 -0.21 -0.07
C HIS A 18 -4.76 -1.07 0.98
N GLY A 19 -3.59 -0.64 1.44
CA GLY A 19 -2.85 -1.34 2.50
C GLY A 19 -3.42 -1.05 3.90
N TYR A 20 -3.18 -1.94 4.86
CA TYR A 20 -3.50 -1.68 6.28
C TYR A 20 -2.63 -0.59 6.89
N TYR A 21 -1.41 -0.45 6.41
CA TYR A 21 -0.45 0.54 6.88
C TYR A 21 -0.48 1.84 6.07
N ALA A 22 -0.53 1.72 4.75
CA ALA A 22 -0.51 2.87 3.86
C ALA A 22 -1.41 2.69 2.63
N MET A 23 -2.02 3.80 2.23
CA MET A 23 -2.59 4.00 0.91
C MET A 23 -1.48 4.36 -0.07
N LYS A 24 -1.53 3.80 -1.27
CA LYS A 24 -0.50 4.02 -2.30
C LYS A 24 -1.16 4.35 -3.62
N THR A 25 -0.70 5.42 -4.25
CA THR A 25 -1.08 5.79 -5.62
C THR A 25 0.18 5.89 -6.48
N ARG A 26 0.04 6.34 -7.70
CA ARG A 26 1.20 6.54 -8.58
C ARG A 26 2.19 7.57 -8.01
N HIS A 27 1.68 8.68 -7.45
CA HIS A 27 2.51 9.80 -7.01
C HIS A 27 2.58 9.94 -5.49
N PHE A 28 1.71 9.28 -4.74
CA PHE A 28 1.61 9.44 -3.29
C PHE A 28 1.63 8.13 -2.54
N THR A 29 2.25 8.17 -1.38
CA THR A 29 2.09 7.17 -0.32
C THR A 29 1.78 7.93 0.97
N PHE A 30 0.72 7.56 1.66
CA PHE A 30 0.33 8.15 2.94
C PHE A 30 -0.26 7.08 3.86
N GLN A 31 -0.16 7.29 5.16
CA GLN A 31 -0.64 6.32 6.15
C GLN A 31 -2.14 6.07 5.97
N ALA A 32 -2.57 4.83 6.20
CA ALA A 32 -3.98 4.44 6.02
C ALA A 32 -4.88 4.87 7.18
N GLY A 33 -4.36 5.57 8.19
CA GLY A 33 -5.14 6.08 9.29
C GLY A 33 -6.09 7.19 8.88
N ILE A 34 -7.22 7.27 9.57
CA ILE A 34 -8.23 8.29 9.38
C ILE A 34 -8.87 8.63 10.73
N THR A 35 -9.01 9.92 11.02
CA THR A 35 -9.63 10.40 12.24
C THR A 35 -10.81 11.28 11.89
N ALA A 36 -12.00 10.94 12.39
CA ALA A 36 -13.21 11.71 12.19
C ALA A 36 -13.31 12.87 13.21
N TYR A 37 -13.75 14.02 12.73
CA TYR A 37 -13.99 15.23 13.53
C TYR A 37 -15.43 15.71 13.33
N ARG A 38 -16.04 16.15 14.42
CA ARG A 38 -17.39 16.72 14.39
C ARG A 38 -17.38 18.14 13.80
N TYR A 39 -16.30 18.87 14.02
CA TYR A 39 -16.11 20.26 13.58
C TYR A 39 -14.86 20.33 12.71
N GLU A 40 -14.74 21.41 11.94
CA GLU A 40 -13.58 21.68 11.12
C GLU A 40 -12.28 21.66 11.96
N PRO A 41 -11.27 20.86 11.61
CA PRO A 41 -10.01 20.83 12.32
C PRO A 41 -9.22 22.13 12.09
N TYR A 42 -8.29 22.43 12.99
CA TYR A 42 -7.47 23.66 12.93
C TYR A 42 -6.60 23.77 11.67
N THR A 43 -6.39 22.68 10.96
CA THR A 43 -5.65 22.62 9.69
C THR A 43 -6.46 21.90 8.64
N LEU A 44 -6.44 22.43 7.41
CA LEU A 44 -7.08 21.77 6.26
C LEU A 44 -6.16 20.72 5.61
N GLN A 45 -4.90 20.66 5.99
CA GLN A 45 -3.96 19.69 5.43
C GLN A 45 -4.44 18.25 5.62
N ASN A 46 -4.53 17.49 4.52
CA ASN A 46 -5.07 16.14 4.46
C ASN A 46 -6.51 16.00 4.99
N THR A 47 -7.25 17.08 5.12
CA THR A 47 -8.65 17.07 5.59
C THR A 47 -9.59 16.84 4.43
N LEU A 48 -10.39 15.77 4.55
CA LEU A 48 -11.53 15.45 3.70
C LEU A 48 -12.82 15.90 4.39
N GLU A 49 -13.61 16.75 3.72
CA GLU A 49 -15.00 17.06 4.11
C GLU A 49 -15.94 16.24 3.23
N TYR A 50 -16.72 15.38 3.83
CA TYR A 50 -17.68 14.52 3.14
C TYR A 50 -18.96 14.36 3.96
N GLN A 51 -20.12 14.63 3.33
CA GLN A 51 -21.43 14.55 3.96
C GLN A 51 -21.55 15.32 5.29
N GLY A 52 -20.97 16.53 5.33
CA GLY A 52 -21.01 17.42 6.51
C GLY A 52 -20.14 16.98 7.69
N LYS A 53 -19.23 16.03 7.48
CA LYS A 53 -18.25 15.58 8.47
C LYS A 53 -16.84 15.80 7.95
N TYR A 54 -15.91 15.97 8.88
CA TYR A 54 -14.49 16.16 8.58
C TYR A 54 -13.69 14.93 8.96
N TYR A 55 -12.71 14.60 8.12
CA TYR A 55 -11.85 13.43 8.30
C TYR A 55 -10.42 13.83 7.97
N VAL A 56 -9.51 13.71 8.93
CA VAL A 56 -8.08 13.88 8.69
C VAL A 56 -7.53 12.53 8.21
N CYS A 57 -7.09 12.50 6.96
CA CYS A 57 -6.58 11.31 6.28
C CYS A 57 -5.05 11.26 6.36
N GLY A 58 -4.47 10.06 6.47
CA GLY A 58 -3.01 9.88 6.45
C GLY A 58 -2.35 10.06 7.82
N THR A 59 -3.09 9.94 8.90
CA THR A 59 -2.56 9.99 10.27
C THR A 59 -2.86 8.71 11.02
N GLY A 60 -1.81 8.05 11.51
CA GLY A 60 -1.96 6.79 12.23
C GLY A 60 -2.29 5.60 11.33
N ARG A 61 -2.81 4.54 11.93
CA ARG A 61 -3.07 3.25 11.28
C ARG A 61 -4.55 2.92 11.32
N GLN A 62 -5.03 2.13 10.36
CA GLN A 62 -6.34 1.49 10.48
C GLN A 62 -6.30 0.40 11.56
N PRO A 63 -7.38 0.24 12.32
CA PRO A 63 -7.55 -0.96 13.12
C PRO A 63 -7.57 -2.18 12.19
N ILE A 64 -7.07 -3.31 12.69
CA ILE A 64 -7.12 -4.56 11.94
C ILE A 64 -8.55 -5.08 11.99
N LEU A 65 -9.22 -4.95 10.85
CA LEU A 65 -10.60 -5.39 10.66
C LEU A 65 -10.60 -6.74 9.93
N ARG A 66 -11.64 -7.53 10.14
CA ARG A 66 -11.82 -8.81 9.44
C ARG A 66 -11.91 -8.62 7.93
N ASN A 67 -12.50 -7.51 7.50
CA ASN A 67 -12.52 -7.09 6.11
C ASN A 67 -12.46 -5.57 6.00
N LYS A 68 -12.06 -5.07 4.83
CA LYS A 68 -11.88 -3.64 4.57
C LYS A 68 -13.18 -2.86 4.38
N MET A 69 -14.31 -3.55 4.38
CA MET A 69 -15.63 -2.98 4.11
C MET A 69 -16.49 -2.81 5.37
N GLU A 70 -15.93 -3.12 6.57
CA GLU A 70 -16.67 -3.01 7.85
C GLU A 70 -17.07 -1.57 8.19
N ASN A 71 -16.35 -0.60 7.62
CA ASN A 71 -16.64 0.82 7.77
C ASN A 71 -16.31 1.59 6.49
N ASP A 72 -16.53 2.90 6.50
CA ASP A 72 -16.32 3.76 5.34
C ASP A 72 -14.87 4.23 5.16
N ASN A 73 -13.96 3.86 6.04
CA ASN A 73 -12.62 4.42 6.10
C ASN A 73 -11.86 4.25 4.77
N TYR A 74 -11.86 3.06 4.17
CA TYR A 74 -11.17 2.84 2.90
C TYR A 74 -11.84 3.57 1.73
N TYR A 75 -13.15 3.78 1.76
CA TYR A 75 -13.83 4.61 0.77
C TYR A 75 -13.42 6.08 0.90
N LEU A 76 -13.40 6.63 2.11
CA LEU A 76 -12.98 7.99 2.38
C LEU A 76 -11.50 8.22 2.01
N LEU A 77 -10.64 7.27 2.35
CA LEU A 77 -9.22 7.30 1.93
C LEU A 77 -9.08 7.22 0.40
N THR A 78 -10.00 6.54 -0.30
CA THR A 78 -10.03 6.51 -1.76
C THR A 78 -10.39 7.88 -2.34
N LEU A 79 -11.37 8.59 -1.75
CA LEU A 79 -11.70 9.96 -2.17
C LEU A 79 -10.50 10.91 -1.97
N ALA A 80 -9.81 10.80 -0.84
CA ALA A 80 -8.57 11.57 -0.60
C ALA A 80 -7.47 11.23 -1.61
N ALA A 81 -7.28 9.94 -1.94
CA ALA A 81 -6.32 9.50 -2.94
C ALA A 81 -6.65 10.04 -4.34
N ILE A 82 -7.94 10.02 -4.73
CA ILE A 82 -8.42 10.60 -6.00
C ILE A 82 -8.13 12.09 -6.04
N ALA A 83 -8.44 12.86 -4.98
CA ALA A 83 -8.18 14.29 -4.91
C ALA A 83 -6.68 14.61 -5.06
N LYS A 84 -5.81 13.90 -4.33
CA LYS A 84 -4.35 14.06 -4.43
C LYS A 84 -3.84 13.80 -5.85
N GLU A 85 -4.30 12.73 -6.50
CA GLU A 85 -3.90 12.40 -7.87
C GLU A 85 -4.37 13.44 -8.89
N ILE A 86 -5.62 13.90 -8.79
CA ILE A 86 -6.17 14.96 -9.65
C ILE A 86 -5.38 16.25 -9.47
N GLN A 87 -5.09 16.64 -8.24
CA GLN A 87 -4.32 17.84 -7.93
C GLN A 87 -2.90 17.76 -8.49
N GLN A 88 -2.21 16.64 -8.29
CA GLN A 88 -0.85 16.41 -8.79
C GLN A 88 -0.77 16.45 -10.32
N ARG A 89 -1.79 15.96 -11.00
CA ARG A 89 -1.85 15.94 -12.46
C ARG A 89 -2.35 17.26 -13.07
N GLY A 90 -2.79 18.21 -12.25
CA GLY A 90 -3.40 19.48 -12.74
C GLY A 90 -4.70 19.26 -13.51
N GLU A 91 -5.43 18.17 -13.22
CA GLU A 91 -6.64 17.80 -13.93
C GLU A 91 -7.88 18.52 -13.39
N LYS A 92 -8.97 18.47 -14.17
CA LYS A 92 -10.27 19.04 -13.76
C LYS A 92 -10.81 18.29 -12.54
N ARG A 93 -11.34 19.06 -11.58
CA ARG A 93 -11.91 18.55 -10.31
C ARG A 93 -13.27 17.87 -10.48
N GLU A 94 -13.94 18.11 -11.61
CA GLU A 94 -15.11 17.38 -12.05
C GLU A 94 -14.67 16.33 -13.06
N CYS A 95 -14.76 15.04 -12.68
CA CYS A 95 -14.21 13.98 -13.51
C CYS A 95 -14.86 12.62 -13.30
N ALA A 96 -14.79 11.79 -14.34
CA ALA A 96 -15.03 10.36 -14.27
C ALA A 96 -13.72 9.61 -13.98
N VAL A 97 -13.76 8.64 -13.07
CA VAL A 97 -12.60 7.88 -12.62
C VAL A 97 -12.81 6.39 -12.86
N ASN A 98 -11.86 5.76 -13.54
CA ASN A 98 -11.68 4.31 -13.53
C ASN A 98 -10.65 3.98 -12.44
N LEU A 99 -11.07 3.30 -11.40
CA LEU A 99 -10.26 2.99 -10.24
C LEU A 99 -9.62 1.60 -10.38
N GLY A 100 -8.30 1.52 -10.28
CA GLY A 100 -7.57 0.29 -10.05
C GLY A 100 -7.31 0.12 -8.56
N ALA A 101 -7.78 -0.96 -7.94
CA ALA A 101 -7.61 -1.16 -6.50
C ALA A 101 -6.96 -2.51 -6.18
N GLY A 102 -6.17 -2.58 -5.11
CA GLY A 102 -5.46 -3.77 -4.67
C GLY A 102 -6.14 -4.45 -3.47
N LEU A 103 -6.25 -5.78 -3.53
CA LEU A 103 -6.65 -6.63 -2.40
C LEU A 103 -5.54 -7.62 -2.05
N PRO A 104 -5.43 -8.02 -0.76
CA PRO A 104 -4.52 -9.07 -0.36
C PRO A 104 -4.76 -10.36 -1.13
N LEU A 105 -3.69 -11.06 -1.44
CA LEU A 105 -3.72 -12.26 -2.27
C LEU A 105 -4.62 -13.36 -1.69
N ALA A 106 -4.50 -13.64 -0.38
CA ALA A 106 -5.26 -14.70 0.29
C ALA A 106 -6.77 -14.47 0.31
N GLY A 107 -7.22 -13.20 0.37
CA GLY A 107 -8.63 -12.83 0.39
C GLY A 107 -9.23 -12.53 -1.00
N PHE A 108 -8.40 -12.42 -2.03
CA PHE A 108 -8.78 -11.84 -3.31
C PHE A 108 -10.04 -12.48 -3.91
N GLY A 109 -10.08 -13.79 -4.03
CA GLY A 109 -11.21 -14.52 -4.62
C GLY A 109 -12.52 -14.30 -3.86
N ARG A 110 -12.44 -14.27 -2.53
CA ARG A 110 -13.59 -14.11 -1.62
C ARG A 110 -14.11 -12.70 -1.57
N GLU A 111 -13.23 -11.71 -1.58
CA GLU A 111 -13.57 -10.31 -1.27
C GLU A 111 -13.74 -9.43 -2.51
N LYS A 112 -13.21 -9.83 -3.68
CA LYS A 112 -13.16 -8.99 -4.88
C LYS A 112 -14.52 -8.40 -5.29
N LYS A 113 -15.61 -9.20 -5.24
CA LYS A 113 -16.93 -8.73 -5.65
C LYS A 113 -17.46 -7.68 -4.67
N ALA A 114 -17.45 -7.99 -3.38
CA ALA A 114 -17.95 -7.09 -2.35
C ALA A 114 -17.09 -5.81 -2.25
N PHE A 115 -15.78 -5.90 -2.38
CA PHE A 115 -14.91 -4.72 -2.35
C PHE A 115 -15.08 -3.82 -3.58
N ARG A 116 -15.35 -4.42 -4.75
CA ARG A 116 -15.70 -3.65 -5.94
C ARG A 116 -17.00 -2.86 -5.72
N GLU A 117 -18.04 -3.51 -5.22
CA GLU A 117 -19.32 -2.88 -4.92
C GLU A 117 -19.18 -1.79 -3.84
N TYR A 118 -18.40 -2.04 -2.81
CA TYR A 118 -18.07 -1.09 -1.75
C TYR A 118 -17.40 0.20 -2.28
N LEU A 119 -16.46 0.10 -3.20
CA LEU A 119 -15.80 1.27 -3.78
C LEU A 119 -16.67 1.96 -4.84
N LEU A 120 -17.43 1.21 -5.62
CA LEU A 120 -18.27 1.74 -6.68
C LEU A 120 -19.46 2.51 -6.11
N ARG A 121 -20.09 2.01 -5.02
CA ARG A 121 -21.30 2.53 -4.32
C ARG A 121 -22.38 3.10 -5.23
N SER A 122 -22.02 4.10 -6.04
CA SER A 122 -22.89 4.79 -6.99
C SER A 122 -22.10 5.24 -8.20
N SER A 123 -22.68 5.13 -9.37
CA SER A 123 -22.15 5.72 -10.60
C SER A 123 -22.36 7.23 -10.69
N GLN A 124 -23.16 7.79 -9.78
CA GLN A 124 -23.38 9.24 -9.71
C GLN A 124 -22.17 9.96 -9.14
N PRO A 125 -21.88 11.19 -9.60
CA PRO A 125 -20.81 11.99 -9.06
C PRO A 125 -20.97 12.22 -7.56
N VAL A 126 -19.88 12.03 -6.84
CA VAL A 126 -19.79 12.27 -5.40
C VAL A 126 -19.11 13.61 -5.17
N SER A 127 -19.78 14.51 -4.44
CA SER A 127 -19.23 15.81 -4.07
C SER A 127 -18.55 15.72 -2.71
N PHE A 128 -17.34 16.22 -2.63
CA PHE A 128 -16.56 16.31 -1.41
C PHE A 128 -15.55 17.45 -1.49
N LYS A 129 -14.97 17.86 -0.35
CA LYS A 129 -13.83 18.77 -0.35
C LYS A 129 -12.59 18.05 0.20
N PHE A 130 -11.46 18.34 -0.38
CA PHE A 130 -10.17 17.91 0.13
C PHE A 130 -9.23 19.10 0.23
N GLU A 131 -8.69 19.35 1.43
CA GLU A 131 -7.87 20.53 1.75
C GLU A 131 -8.56 21.84 1.38
N GLY A 132 -9.87 21.95 1.65
CA GLY A 132 -10.71 23.11 1.35
C GLY A 132 -11.11 23.24 -0.13
N ILE A 133 -10.59 22.40 -1.01
CA ILE A 133 -10.86 22.41 -2.45
C ILE A 133 -12.03 21.47 -2.77
N SER A 134 -13.01 21.96 -3.51
CA SER A 134 -14.18 21.17 -3.93
C SER A 134 -13.86 20.25 -5.11
N TYR A 135 -14.32 19.01 -5.03
CA TYR A 135 -14.23 17.97 -6.06
C TYR A 135 -15.60 17.37 -6.33
N GLN A 136 -15.77 16.92 -7.56
CA GLN A 136 -16.93 16.13 -7.98
C GLN A 136 -16.41 14.95 -8.82
N ALA A 137 -16.36 13.77 -8.22
CA ALA A 137 -15.80 12.59 -8.86
C ALA A 137 -16.82 11.46 -8.98
N ALA A 138 -16.95 10.91 -10.18
CA ALA A 138 -17.78 9.72 -10.43
C ALA A 138 -16.88 8.51 -10.67
N ILE A 139 -16.92 7.52 -9.76
CA ILE A 139 -16.21 6.27 -9.96
C ILE A 139 -17.05 5.42 -10.93
N GLN A 140 -16.61 5.34 -12.20
CA GLN A 140 -17.35 4.67 -13.27
C GLN A 140 -17.08 3.17 -13.31
N ASP A 141 -15.83 2.77 -13.04
CA ASP A 141 -15.45 1.37 -12.98
C ASP A 141 -14.40 1.15 -11.88
N VAL A 142 -14.42 -0.05 -11.31
CA VAL A 142 -13.43 -0.50 -10.32
C VAL A 142 -12.85 -1.83 -10.78
N ARG A 143 -11.57 -1.85 -11.08
CA ARG A 143 -10.81 -3.05 -11.41
C ARG A 143 -9.93 -3.45 -10.23
N LEU A 144 -10.05 -4.71 -9.82
CA LEU A 144 -9.32 -5.23 -8.68
C LEU A 144 -8.16 -6.12 -9.12
N PHE A 145 -7.04 -5.94 -8.46
CA PHE A 145 -5.81 -6.70 -8.69
C PHE A 145 -5.31 -7.31 -7.38
N PRO A 146 -4.77 -8.52 -7.40
CA PRO A 146 -4.04 -9.05 -6.25
C PRO A 146 -2.85 -8.14 -5.94
N GLN A 147 -2.64 -7.82 -4.67
CA GLN A 147 -1.46 -7.07 -4.22
C GLN A 147 -0.19 -7.84 -4.61
N GLY A 148 0.89 -7.13 -4.92
CA GLY A 148 2.12 -7.71 -5.47
C GLY A 148 2.09 -7.93 -6.99
N CYS A 149 1.00 -8.45 -7.56
CA CYS A 149 0.92 -8.70 -9.01
C CYS A 149 1.03 -7.42 -9.86
N SER A 150 0.57 -6.28 -9.34
CA SER A 150 0.71 -4.98 -10.02
C SER A 150 2.17 -4.55 -10.19
N ALA A 151 3.05 -4.92 -9.26
CA ALA A 151 4.48 -4.64 -9.36
C ALA A 151 5.11 -5.37 -10.54
N ILE A 152 4.71 -6.61 -10.77
CA ILE A 152 5.18 -7.42 -11.90
C ILE A 152 4.70 -6.84 -13.24
N ALA A 153 3.46 -6.38 -13.28
CA ALA A 153 2.90 -5.77 -14.49
C ALA A 153 3.62 -4.47 -14.90
N VAL A 154 4.14 -3.72 -13.91
CA VAL A 154 4.90 -2.48 -14.13
C VAL A 154 6.38 -2.77 -14.43
N HIS A 155 6.93 -3.89 -13.92
CA HIS A 155 8.33 -4.28 -14.04
C HIS A 155 8.49 -5.70 -14.62
N PRO A 156 7.98 -5.97 -15.83
CA PRO A 156 8.06 -7.31 -16.44
C PRO A 156 9.51 -7.77 -16.70
N GLU A 157 10.46 -6.82 -16.76
CA GLU A 157 11.89 -7.12 -16.91
C GLU A 157 12.46 -7.89 -15.72
N LEU A 158 11.85 -7.80 -14.54
CA LEU A 158 12.32 -8.50 -13.35
C LEU A 158 12.10 -10.01 -13.40
N ILE A 159 11.15 -10.46 -14.21
CA ILE A 159 10.78 -11.88 -14.34
C ILE A 159 11.08 -12.47 -15.71
N ARG A 160 11.53 -11.62 -16.67
CA ARG A 160 11.77 -12.04 -18.04
C ARG A 160 12.91 -13.05 -18.11
N GLY A 161 12.64 -14.21 -18.71
CA GLY A 161 13.63 -15.28 -18.90
C GLY A 161 13.85 -16.15 -17.68
N GLU A 162 13.16 -15.89 -16.57
CA GLU A 162 13.25 -16.73 -15.38
C GLU A 162 12.14 -17.79 -15.38
N PRO A 163 12.49 -19.09 -15.29
CA PRO A 163 11.50 -20.18 -15.31
C PRO A 163 10.63 -20.19 -14.05
N SER A 164 11.16 -19.71 -12.93
CA SER A 164 10.42 -19.62 -11.67
C SER A 164 10.93 -18.44 -10.83
N VAL A 165 9.99 -17.65 -10.30
CA VAL A 165 10.29 -16.48 -9.45
C VAL A 165 9.40 -16.51 -8.23
N LEU A 166 9.97 -16.26 -7.04
CA LEU A 166 9.20 -15.98 -5.84
C LEU A 166 8.87 -14.48 -5.77
N LEU A 167 7.60 -14.16 -5.71
CA LEU A 167 7.10 -12.86 -5.31
C LEU A 167 6.87 -12.85 -3.80
N MET A 168 7.51 -11.91 -3.11
CA MET A 168 7.28 -11.62 -1.70
C MET A 168 6.83 -10.17 -1.58
N ASP A 169 5.58 -9.95 -1.21
CA ASP A 169 5.00 -8.63 -0.97
C ASP A 169 4.90 -8.39 0.54
N VAL A 170 5.82 -7.60 1.08
CA VAL A 170 5.84 -7.25 2.50
C VAL A 170 4.89 -6.08 2.73
N GLY A 171 3.67 -6.40 3.15
CA GLY A 171 2.62 -5.44 3.49
C GLY A 171 2.71 -4.92 4.92
N GLY A 172 1.72 -4.13 5.32
CA GLY A 172 1.63 -3.63 6.69
C GLY A 172 1.29 -4.72 7.70
N TRP A 173 0.29 -5.54 7.40
CA TRP A 173 -0.18 -6.62 8.28
C TRP A 173 0.31 -8.00 7.85
N THR A 174 0.25 -8.30 6.56
CA THR A 174 0.65 -9.59 6.00
C THR A 174 1.89 -9.47 5.13
N VAL A 175 2.57 -10.57 4.96
CA VAL A 175 3.52 -10.81 3.88
C VAL A 175 2.90 -11.85 2.96
N ASP A 176 2.66 -11.47 1.73
CA ASP A 176 2.10 -12.34 0.73
C ASP A 176 3.20 -12.98 -0.13
N LEU A 177 3.19 -14.30 -0.19
CA LEU A 177 4.15 -15.11 -0.94
C LEU A 177 3.44 -15.80 -2.10
N MET A 178 4.07 -15.76 -3.28
CA MET A 178 3.55 -16.44 -4.45
C MET A 178 4.70 -16.81 -5.40
N ARG A 179 4.66 -18.01 -5.97
CA ARG A 179 5.56 -18.38 -7.06
C ARG A 179 4.93 -18.05 -8.40
N LEU A 180 5.74 -17.51 -9.29
CA LEU A 180 5.42 -17.39 -10.70
C LEU A 180 6.21 -18.46 -11.47
N ASP A 181 5.53 -19.21 -12.30
CA ASP A 181 6.13 -20.21 -13.19
C ASP A 181 6.04 -19.68 -14.62
N ASN A 182 7.19 -19.43 -15.27
CA ASN A 182 7.28 -18.78 -16.59
C ASN A 182 6.49 -17.44 -16.65
N GLY A 183 6.56 -16.65 -15.58
CA GLY A 183 5.87 -15.37 -15.48
C GLY A 183 4.38 -15.45 -15.14
N ILE A 184 3.82 -16.64 -14.99
CA ILE A 184 2.40 -16.85 -14.65
C ILE A 184 2.25 -17.14 -13.14
N PRO A 185 1.39 -16.38 -12.41
CA PRO A 185 1.11 -16.64 -11.01
C PRO A 185 0.57 -18.06 -10.76
N ASN A 186 1.23 -18.79 -9.87
CA ASN A 186 0.80 -20.13 -9.45
C ASN A 186 -0.05 -20.03 -8.17
N ALA A 187 -1.38 -20.08 -8.33
CA ALA A 187 -2.33 -19.90 -7.23
C ALA A 187 -2.17 -20.95 -6.11
N SER A 188 -1.69 -22.18 -6.42
CA SER A 188 -1.51 -23.23 -5.41
C SER A 188 -0.38 -22.91 -4.43
N THR A 189 0.55 -22.03 -4.80
CA THR A 189 1.68 -21.63 -3.98
C THR A 189 1.42 -20.37 -3.15
N CYS A 190 0.24 -19.74 -3.30
CA CYS A 190 -0.07 -18.52 -2.56
C CYS A 190 -0.14 -18.77 -1.06
N ARG A 191 0.57 -17.96 -0.29
CA ARG A 191 0.56 -17.96 1.18
C ARG A 191 0.52 -16.54 1.68
N SER A 192 -0.19 -16.29 2.77
CA SER A 192 -0.17 -15.03 3.52
C SER A 192 0.30 -15.31 4.94
N LEU A 193 1.36 -14.64 5.34
CA LEU A 193 1.94 -14.73 6.68
C LEU A 193 1.59 -13.46 7.45
N GLU A 194 1.16 -13.58 8.71
CA GLU A 194 0.88 -12.42 9.59
C GLU A 194 2.18 -11.86 10.18
N LEU A 195 3.12 -11.53 9.31
CA LEU A 195 4.46 -11.02 9.61
C LEU A 195 4.71 -9.67 8.93
N GLY A 196 3.67 -8.82 8.77
CA GLY A 196 3.83 -7.52 8.14
C GLY A 196 4.67 -6.53 8.94
N MET A 197 5.04 -5.42 8.28
CA MET A 197 5.94 -4.39 8.84
C MET A 197 5.44 -3.75 10.14
N ILE A 198 4.13 -3.72 10.38
CA ILE A 198 3.56 -3.20 11.63
C ILE A 198 4.13 -3.95 12.83
N ARG A 199 4.21 -5.28 12.74
CA ARG A 199 4.79 -6.11 13.79
C ARG A 199 6.26 -5.77 14.05
N CYS A 200 7.05 -5.64 13.00
CA CYS A 200 8.45 -5.24 13.11
C CYS A 200 8.61 -3.88 13.81
N ILE A 201 7.80 -2.90 13.42
CA ILE A 201 7.83 -1.54 14.00
C ILE A 201 7.43 -1.57 15.48
N ASP A 202 6.36 -2.28 15.82
CA ASP A 202 5.87 -2.35 17.20
C ASP A 202 6.85 -3.08 18.12
N GLU A 203 7.44 -4.19 17.66
CA GLU A 203 8.49 -4.91 18.38
C GLU A 203 9.75 -4.04 18.56
N ALA A 204 10.17 -3.30 17.54
CA ALA A 204 11.31 -2.38 17.63
C ALA A 204 11.06 -1.24 18.65
N LYS A 205 9.87 -0.64 18.63
CA LYS A 205 9.48 0.41 19.60
C LYS A 205 9.49 -0.12 21.02
N GLU A 206 8.93 -1.29 21.23
CA GLU A 206 8.89 -1.90 22.58
C GLU A 206 10.30 -2.23 23.08
N GLN A 207 11.17 -2.74 22.19
CA GLN A 207 12.53 -3.08 22.58
C GLN A 207 13.38 -1.83 22.89
N VAL A 208 13.22 -0.75 22.10
CA VAL A 208 13.86 0.55 22.42
C VAL A 208 13.41 1.03 23.80
N ARG A 209 12.12 0.97 24.09
CA ARG A 209 11.60 1.37 25.41
C ARG A 209 12.19 0.54 26.54
N ARG A 210 12.34 -0.76 26.36
CA ARG A 210 12.90 -1.67 27.38
C ARG A 210 14.40 -1.43 27.61
N GLU A 211 15.18 -1.27 26.53
CA GLU A 211 16.63 -1.17 26.64
C GLU A 211 17.14 0.24 26.97
N THR A 212 16.43 1.28 26.50
CA THR A 212 16.89 2.67 26.64
C THR A 212 15.97 3.58 27.47
N GLY A 213 14.75 3.15 27.78
CA GLY A 213 13.72 3.99 28.40
C GLY A 213 13.10 5.03 27.47
N LEU A 214 13.58 5.14 26.22
CA LEU A 214 13.12 6.13 25.25
C LEU A 214 11.88 5.66 24.51
N SER A 215 11.06 6.62 24.04
CA SER A 215 9.96 6.38 23.12
C SER A 215 10.32 6.89 21.73
N VAL A 216 10.09 6.06 20.71
CA VAL A 216 10.32 6.39 19.30
C VAL A 216 9.03 6.30 18.51
N THR A 217 8.92 7.10 17.46
CA THR A 217 7.77 7.09 16.53
C THR A 217 7.95 6.05 15.43
N ASP A 218 6.85 5.63 14.80
CA ASP A 218 6.87 4.76 13.63
C ASP A 218 7.78 5.32 12.54
N ALA A 219 7.66 6.62 12.25
CA ALA A 219 8.47 7.28 11.23
C ALA A 219 9.97 7.25 11.53
N GLN A 220 10.38 7.33 12.80
CA GLN A 220 11.79 7.19 13.18
C GLN A 220 12.28 5.75 12.95
N VAL A 221 11.48 4.76 13.36
CA VAL A 221 11.80 3.34 13.13
C VAL A 221 11.93 3.07 11.64
N GLU A 222 10.97 3.52 10.82
CA GLU A 222 11.01 3.35 9.37
C GLU A 222 12.27 3.95 8.73
N ARG A 223 12.63 5.18 9.12
CA ARG A 223 13.85 5.82 8.60
C ARG A 223 15.10 5.01 8.90
N VAL A 224 15.22 4.52 10.15
CA VAL A 224 16.37 3.70 10.55
C VAL A 224 16.41 2.39 9.77
N LEU A 225 15.27 1.69 9.63
CA LEU A 225 15.19 0.44 8.86
C LEU A 225 15.46 0.66 7.37
N ALA A 226 15.12 1.83 6.84
CA ALA A 226 15.43 2.23 5.47
C ALA A 226 16.88 2.71 5.26
N GLY A 227 17.70 2.73 6.32
CA GLY A 227 19.06 3.24 6.25
C GLY A 227 19.18 4.76 6.13
N GLN A 228 18.07 5.48 6.38
CA GLN A 228 18.02 6.94 6.30
C GLN A 228 18.46 7.59 7.63
N SER A 229 19.02 8.80 7.54
CA SER A 229 19.38 9.57 8.72
C SER A 229 18.14 10.14 9.43
N CYS A 230 18.13 10.09 10.74
CA CYS A 230 17.23 10.86 11.58
C CYS A 230 17.92 11.20 12.90
N SER A 231 17.54 12.32 13.51
CA SER A 231 18.02 12.69 14.84
C SER A 231 17.46 11.72 15.87
N MET A 232 18.34 10.96 16.53
CA MET A 232 17.98 9.90 17.47
C MET A 232 19.19 9.50 18.30
N ASP A 233 18.95 8.99 19.48
CA ASP A 233 19.95 8.36 20.32
C ASP A 233 20.58 7.14 19.60
N GLU A 234 21.90 6.98 19.71
CA GLU A 234 22.63 5.93 18.95
C GLU A 234 22.32 4.52 19.48
N ASN A 235 22.08 4.37 20.79
CA ASN A 235 21.67 3.07 21.34
C ASN A 235 20.28 2.68 20.82
N ALA A 236 19.32 3.65 20.81
CA ALA A 236 18.01 3.41 20.25
C ALA A 236 18.07 3.02 18.76
N ARG A 237 18.94 3.69 17.97
CA ARG A 237 19.21 3.33 16.57
C ARG A 237 19.72 1.89 16.43
N SER A 238 20.71 1.53 17.23
CA SER A 238 21.31 0.18 17.22
C SER A 238 20.28 -0.90 17.54
N VAL A 239 19.40 -0.65 18.52
CA VAL A 239 18.31 -1.56 18.91
C VAL A 239 17.35 -1.75 17.72
N ILE A 240 16.94 -0.67 17.06
CA ILE A 240 16.03 -0.76 15.88
C ILE A 240 16.68 -1.59 14.77
N GLN A 241 17.96 -1.36 14.45
CA GLN A 241 18.67 -2.11 13.42
C GLN A 241 18.79 -3.61 13.77
N LYS A 242 19.03 -3.92 15.04
CA LYS A 242 19.06 -5.31 15.53
C LYS A 242 17.70 -5.98 15.35
N GLN A 243 16.62 -5.30 15.73
CA GLN A 243 15.27 -5.81 15.55
C GLN A 243 14.89 -6.00 14.08
N GLY A 244 15.33 -5.11 13.18
CA GLY A 244 15.15 -5.27 11.75
C GLY A 244 15.82 -6.55 11.21
N ARG A 245 17.01 -6.89 11.72
CA ARG A 245 17.69 -8.16 11.36
C ARG A 245 16.94 -9.38 11.86
N ILE A 246 16.53 -9.38 13.14
CA ILE A 246 15.75 -10.46 13.75
C ILE A 246 14.45 -10.70 12.97
N TYR A 247 13.74 -9.61 12.63
CA TYR A 247 12.52 -9.69 11.83
C TYR A 247 12.79 -10.30 10.44
N THR A 248 13.85 -9.89 9.78
CA THR A 248 14.22 -10.41 8.45
C THR A 248 14.52 -11.92 8.52
N GLU A 249 15.25 -12.36 9.52
CA GLU A 249 15.57 -13.79 9.74
C GLU A 249 14.30 -14.60 10.00
N ALA A 250 13.41 -14.09 10.86
CA ALA A 250 12.11 -14.73 11.14
C ALA A 250 11.24 -14.83 9.88
N LEU A 251 11.21 -13.77 9.08
CA LEU A 251 10.45 -13.74 7.82
C LEU A 251 10.98 -14.76 6.82
N LEU A 252 12.31 -14.84 6.64
CA LEU A 252 12.93 -15.80 5.73
C LEU A 252 12.71 -17.23 6.20
N SER A 253 12.79 -17.49 7.52
CA SER A 253 12.49 -18.81 8.10
C SER A 253 11.04 -19.22 7.86
N ALA A 254 10.09 -18.31 8.11
CA ALA A 254 8.67 -18.57 7.87
C ALA A 254 8.35 -18.80 6.38
N ALA A 255 9.04 -18.13 5.48
CA ALA A 255 8.91 -18.37 4.04
C ALA A 255 9.42 -19.78 3.66
N MET A 256 10.53 -20.22 4.22
CA MET A 256 11.04 -21.59 4.00
C MET A 256 10.10 -22.64 4.57
N GLU A 257 9.55 -22.46 5.76
CA GLU A 257 8.53 -23.34 6.36
C GLU A 257 7.25 -23.41 5.53
N ALA A 258 6.90 -22.30 4.86
CA ALA A 258 5.78 -22.24 3.92
C ALA A 258 6.05 -22.95 2.58
N GLY A 259 7.23 -23.57 2.42
CA GLY A 259 7.61 -24.38 1.25
C GLY A 259 8.37 -23.62 0.15
N PHE A 260 8.91 -22.43 0.46
CA PHE A 260 9.71 -21.66 -0.48
C PHE A 260 11.22 -21.87 -0.20
N ASP A 261 11.93 -22.48 -1.11
CA ASP A 261 13.39 -22.66 -0.98
C ASP A 261 14.13 -21.38 -1.38
N LEU A 262 14.55 -20.62 -0.36
CA LEU A 262 15.29 -19.38 -0.53
C LEU A 262 16.80 -19.59 -0.70
N LYS A 263 17.32 -20.81 -0.47
CA LYS A 263 18.75 -21.16 -0.58
C LYS A 263 19.16 -21.42 -2.03
N ALA A 264 18.20 -21.76 -2.88
CA ALA A 264 18.46 -22.01 -4.30
C ALA A 264 18.73 -20.76 -5.12
N GLY A 265 18.50 -19.56 -4.56
CA GLY A 265 18.79 -18.28 -5.20
C GLY A 265 20.22 -17.81 -4.91
N SER A 266 21.08 -17.66 -5.93
CA SER A 266 22.36 -16.99 -5.81
C SER A 266 22.17 -15.52 -5.43
N ASP A 267 23.19 -14.87 -4.81
CA ASP A 267 23.17 -13.44 -4.46
C ASP A 267 22.82 -12.50 -5.63
N ALA A 268 23.06 -12.95 -6.87
CA ALA A 268 22.67 -12.25 -8.10
C ALA A 268 21.14 -12.19 -8.34
N GLY A 269 20.33 -12.95 -7.62
CA GLY A 269 18.87 -13.01 -7.77
C GLY A 269 18.07 -12.11 -6.83
N ARG A 270 18.69 -11.41 -5.90
CA ARG A 270 18.01 -10.46 -5.00
C ARG A 270 17.76 -9.13 -5.71
N ARG A 271 16.65 -9.03 -6.42
CA ARG A 271 16.23 -7.77 -7.04
C ARG A 271 15.12 -7.16 -6.19
N SER A 272 15.37 -5.99 -5.60
CA SER A 272 14.35 -5.18 -4.95
C SER A 272 13.90 -4.07 -5.90
N LEU A 273 12.64 -3.68 -5.84
CA LEU A 273 12.17 -2.46 -6.49
C LEU A 273 12.84 -1.25 -5.81
N ARG A 274 13.82 -0.68 -6.48
CA ARG A 274 14.46 0.58 -6.10
C ARG A 274 14.04 1.67 -7.09
N ASP A 275 14.11 2.93 -6.65
CA ASP A 275 13.99 4.05 -7.58
C ASP A 275 15.17 4.05 -8.59
N PRO A 276 15.09 4.84 -9.69
CA PRO A 276 16.18 4.96 -10.67
C PRO A 276 17.52 5.40 -10.08
N ALA A 277 17.55 6.01 -8.88
CA ALA A 277 18.74 6.40 -8.16
C ALA A 277 19.28 5.29 -7.23
N GLY A 278 18.64 4.11 -7.20
CA GLY A 278 19.04 2.96 -6.39
C GLY A 278 18.61 3.01 -4.93
N ASN A 279 17.82 4.02 -4.53
CA ASN A 279 17.27 4.13 -3.18
C ASN A 279 15.99 3.31 -3.05
N PRO A 280 15.69 2.73 -1.86
CA PRO A 280 14.38 2.16 -1.62
C PRO A 280 13.35 3.30 -1.76
N ALA A 281 12.36 3.09 -2.64
CA ALA A 281 11.32 4.09 -2.86
C ALA A 281 10.63 4.41 -1.53
N PRO A 282 10.54 5.67 -1.11
CA PRO A 282 9.98 6.04 0.18
C PRO A 282 8.56 5.49 0.32
N GLY A 283 8.31 4.74 1.41
CA GLY A 283 6.99 4.19 1.76
C GLY A 283 6.49 3.02 0.90
N ARG A 284 7.32 2.42 0.04
CA ARG A 284 6.95 1.18 -0.66
C ARG A 284 7.49 -0.03 0.11
N PRO A 285 6.64 -1.00 0.50
CA PRO A 285 7.14 -2.30 0.90
C PRO A 285 7.89 -2.90 -0.29
N ALA A 286 9.08 -3.40 -0.03
CA ALA A 286 9.89 -4.03 -1.06
C ALA A 286 9.19 -5.31 -1.54
N ALA A 287 8.75 -5.34 -2.79
CA ALA A 287 8.54 -6.61 -3.45
C ALA A 287 9.93 -7.19 -3.73
N VAL A 288 10.27 -8.29 -3.10
CA VAL A 288 11.55 -8.97 -3.30
C VAL A 288 11.30 -10.15 -4.23
N PHE A 289 11.99 -10.17 -5.35
CA PHE A 289 11.90 -11.27 -6.32
C PHE A 289 13.09 -12.20 -6.12
N TYR A 290 12.80 -13.49 -5.90
CA TYR A 290 13.82 -14.51 -5.88
C TYR A 290 13.62 -15.44 -7.10
N PRO A 291 14.53 -15.43 -8.08
CA PRO A 291 14.51 -16.44 -9.13
C PRO A 291 14.83 -17.81 -8.55
N PHE A 292 13.96 -18.78 -8.77
CA PHE A 292 14.24 -20.18 -8.49
C PHE A 292 15.08 -20.76 -9.63
N ARG A 293 16.32 -21.12 -9.34
CA ARG A 293 17.10 -22.03 -10.19
C ARG A 293 16.86 -23.46 -9.72
N ARG A 294 16.49 -24.33 -10.66
CA ARG A 294 16.50 -25.79 -10.44
C ARG A 294 17.93 -26.29 -10.31
#